data_e96872f1611b0f39280390d5862abd1a
#
_entry.id   e96872f1611b0f39280390d5862abd1a
#
_cell.length_a   1.000
_cell.length_b   1.000
_cell.length_c   1.000
_cell.angle_alpha   90.00
_cell.angle_beta   90.00
_cell.angle_gamma   90.00
#
_symmetry.space_group_name_H-M   'P 1'
#
loop_
_entity.id
_entity.type
_entity.pdbx_description
1 polymer ?
#
loop_
_entity_poly.entity_id
_entity_poly.type
_entity_poly.pdbx_seq_one_letter_code
_entity_poly.pdbx_strand_id
1 'polypeptide(L)'
;MIGFLKPAEHKPRLPAEQIDPTYRRLRWQVFAGIFFGYAAYYFVRRNFDLAMPGMIEAGMYTKAELGGIGTAIGLAYGLSKFFMASISDRANARVFLSLGLVLSGLTMMAMGLFPWATSSAFIIFVLLFINSWFQGMGWPPCGRTMVHWWSKSERGTIVSVWNCAHNVGGLMPSVMVLLAGFIFLQTHGVEASHKDIWREALWYPGLAATVIAILIFFLMRDTPQSCGLPPIEEYKNDYPDDYDEKTYEHELSTKDIFVTYVLKNRLLWYIAVANVFVYLIRYGILSWSPTYLSEEKHFDFKGTAYAYGIYELAAIPGTLLCGWVSDKVFKGKRGLTGFIFMILTTIAVIALWLNPATPVDAAGNVVAEYANLPWYKNPYQFTDFLLMTTVGFLIYGPVMLIGLHALELAPKKAAGTAAGFTGLFGYLGGTVSASAVVGWAAEHYGWDGGFYVMIAGSVLAVILLFITMIEEGKHKARIAESERLKV
;
A
#
# COMPACT_ATOMS: atom_id res chain seq x y z
N MET A 1 10.55 27.64 -0.21
CA MET A 1 10.11 26.60 0.76
C MET A 1 9.71 27.29 2.05
N ILE A 2 8.60 26.88 2.66
CA ILE A 2 8.10 27.47 3.91
C ILE A 2 9.16 27.23 5.02
N GLY A 3 9.47 28.23 5.82
CA GLY A 3 10.64 28.24 6.73
C GLY A 3 10.77 27.01 7.65
N PHE A 4 9.64 26.51 8.21
CA PHE A 4 9.64 25.36 9.12
C PHE A 4 9.88 23.99 8.42
N LEU A 5 9.74 23.92 7.10
CA LEU A 5 10.05 22.71 6.31
C LEU A 5 11.52 22.64 5.87
N LYS A 6 12.32 23.65 6.11
CA LYS A 6 13.73 23.62 5.72
C LYS A 6 14.48 22.48 6.43
N PRO A 7 15.48 21.86 5.78
CA PRO A 7 16.37 20.89 6.43
C PRO A 7 16.91 21.44 7.76
N ALA A 8 17.09 20.55 8.71
CA ALA A 8 17.62 20.94 10.01
C ALA A 8 19.07 21.41 9.87
N GLU A 9 19.43 22.50 10.55
CA GLU A 9 20.80 23.02 10.56
C GLU A 9 21.78 22.00 11.17
N HIS A 10 22.98 21.93 10.61
CA HIS A 10 24.04 21.09 11.14
C HIS A 10 24.57 21.70 12.47
N LYS A 11 24.71 20.84 13.48
CA LYS A 11 25.28 21.20 14.76
C LYS A 11 26.78 20.98 14.78
N PRO A 12 27.52 21.68 15.63
CA PRO A 12 28.94 21.37 15.90
C PRO A 12 29.10 19.89 16.25
N ARG A 13 30.19 19.28 15.80
CA ARG A 13 30.49 17.87 16.02
C ARG A 13 30.62 17.54 17.50
N LEU A 14 30.02 16.46 17.92
CA LEU A 14 30.18 15.96 19.28
C LEU A 14 31.60 15.47 19.56
N PRO A 15 32.06 15.47 20.81
CA PRO A 15 33.28 14.80 21.21
C PRO A 15 33.33 13.34 20.80
N ALA A 16 34.50 12.83 20.40
CA ALA A 16 34.66 11.48 19.86
C ALA A 16 34.04 10.38 20.75
N GLU A 17 34.15 10.52 22.06
CA GLU A 17 33.62 9.59 23.06
C GLU A 17 32.09 9.48 23.04
N GLN A 18 31.39 10.54 22.62
CA GLN A 18 29.94 10.62 22.58
C GLN A 18 29.32 10.17 21.24
N ILE A 19 30.13 10.08 20.18
CA ILE A 19 29.65 9.78 18.84
C ILE A 19 29.00 8.39 18.79
N ASP A 20 29.76 7.33 19.13
CA ASP A 20 29.26 5.95 19.01
C ASP A 20 27.99 5.66 19.84
N PRO A 21 27.95 5.98 21.16
CA PRO A 21 26.73 5.72 21.94
C PRO A 21 25.53 6.53 21.45
N THR A 22 25.74 7.77 21.02
CA THR A 22 24.67 8.62 20.48
C THR A 22 24.16 8.09 19.15
N TYR A 23 25.08 7.68 18.26
CA TYR A 23 24.71 7.11 16.95
C TYR A 23 23.89 5.85 17.10
N ARG A 24 24.32 4.90 17.93
CA ARG A 24 23.59 3.64 18.18
C ARG A 24 22.18 3.90 18.71
N ARG A 25 22.03 4.79 19.69
CA ARG A 25 20.72 5.15 20.26
C ARG A 25 19.82 5.81 19.23
N LEU A 26 20.31 6.83 18.52
CA LEU A 26 19.51 7.62 17.60
C LEU A 26 19.12 6.82 16.35
N ARG A 27 19.97 5.92 15.85
CA ARG A 27 19.60 5.06 14.71
C ARG A 27 18.34 4.24 14.98
N TRP A 28 18.27 3.56 16.12
CA TRP A 28 17.09 2.77 16.46
C TRP A 28 15.87 3.62 16.79
N GLN A 29 16.08 4.76 17.43
CA GLN A 29 15.02 5.74 17.70
C GLN A 29 14.42 6.28 16.39
N VAL A 30 15.26 6.64 15.42
CA VAL A 30 14.86 7.12 14.10
C VAL A 30 14.21 5.99 13.30
N PHE A 31 14.73 4.75 13.38
CA PHE A 31 14.12 3.58 12.75
C PHE A 31 12.70 3.37 13.26
N ALA A 32 12.50 3.37 14.58
CA ALA A 32 11.17 3.28 15.18
C ALA A 32 10.25 4.41 14.68
N GLY A 33 10.77 5.64 14.58
CA GLY A 33 10.03 6.79 14.04
C GLY A 33 9.56 6.58 12.62
N ILE A 34 10.42 6.14 11.69
CA ILE A 34 10.01 5.89 10.29
C ILE A 34 9.15 4.63 10.15
N PHE A 35 9.36 3.61 10.98
CA PHE A 35 8.57 2.37 10.93
C PHE A 35 7.13 2.62 11.40
N PHE A 36 6.95 3.13 12.61
CA PHE A 36 5.62 3.41 13.15
C PHE A 36 4.94 4.58 12.44
N GLY A 37 5.70 5.58 12.02
CA GLY A 37 5.18 6.68 11.22
C GLY A 37 4.60 6.21 9.90
N TYR A 38 5.34 5.37 9.17
CA TYR A 38 4.86 4.83 7.90
C TYR A 38 3.71 3.82 8.08
N ALA A 39 3.76 2.99 9.11
CA ALA A 39 2.63 2.13 9.47
C ALA A 39 1.37 2.97 9.73
N ALA A 40 1.47 4.07 10.49
CA ALA A 40 0.33 4.92 10.81
C ALA A 40 -0.29 5.64 9.60
N TYR A 41 0.46 5.87 8.52
CA TYR A 41 -0.12 6.32 7.25
C TYR A 41 -1.13 5.31 6.68
N TYR A 42 -0.89 4.02 6.90
CA TYR A 42 -1.82 2.98 6.43
C TYR A 42 -3.08 2.89 7.28
N PHE A 43 -3.08 3.34 8.54
CA PHE A 43 -4.30 3.41 9.38
C PHE A 43 -5.39 4.25 8.72
N VAL A 44 -5.00 5.32 8.04
CA VAL A 44 -5.89 6.32 7.45
C VAL A 44 -5.88 6.34 5.92
N ARG A 45 -5.34 5.28 5.31
CA ARG A 45 -5.30 5.15 3.85
C ARG A 45 -6.52 4.40 3.29
N ARG A 46 -6.92 3.31 3.96
CA ARG A 46 -7.94 2.38 3.48
C ARG A 46 -9.04 2.07 4.51
N ASN A 47 -9.05 2.77 5.60
CA ASN A 47 -10.09 2.65 6.63
C ASN A 47 -11.49 3.01 6.10
N PHE A 48 -11.60 3.83 5.05
CA PHE A 48 -12.85 4.11 4.35
C PHE A 48 -13.51 2.83 3.81
N ASP A 49 -12.73 1.86 3.34
CA ASP A 49 -13.24 0.59 2.81
C ASP A 49 -14.05 -0.18 3.87
N LEU A 50 -13.64 -0.12 5.14
CA LEU A 50 -14.35 -0.72 6.28
C LEU A 50 -15.58 0.07 6.75
N ALA A 51 -15.69 1.34 6.38
CA ALA A 51 -16.86 2.16 6.67
C ALA A 51 -17.97 1.99 5.62
N MET A 52 -17.64 1.56 4.39
CA MET A 52 -18.61 1.44 3.29
C MET A 52 -19.81 0.56 3.61
N PRO A 53 -19.67 -0.66 4.19
CA PRO A 53 -20.83 -1.49 4.52
C PRO A 53 -21.83 -0.76 5.43
N GLY A 54 -21.33 -0.04 6.43
CA GLY A 54 -22.18 0.71 7.35
C GLY A 54 -22.88 1.92 6.70
N MET A 55 -22.22 2.58 5.74
CA MET A 55 -22.85 3.67 4.98
C MET A 55 -23.97 3.16 4.06
N ILE A 56 -23.81 1.98 3.46
CA ILE A 56 -24.84 1.32 2.65
C ILE A 56 -26.00 0.86 3.53
N GLU A 57 -25.72 0.16 4.63
CA GLU A 57 -26.72 -0.31 5.59
C GLU A 57 -27.54 0.86 6.19
N ALA A 58 -26.91 2.02 6.37
CA ALA A 58 -27.56 3.23 6.79
C ALA A 58 -28.37 3.94 5.67
N GLY A 59 -28.36 3.43 4.45
CA GLY A 59 -29.05 4.00 3.29
C GLY A 59 -28.50 5.35 2.83
N MET A 60 -27.23 5.66 3.15
CA MET A 60 -26.63 6.95 2.81
C MET A 60 -26.13 7.02 1.37
N TYR A 61 -25.53 5.94 0.87
CA TYR A 61 -24.89 5.87 -0.45
C TYR A 61 -25.03 4.50 -1.07
N THR A 62 -25.06 4.47 -2.40
CA THR A 62 -25.00 3.24 -3.20
C THR A 62 -23.55 2.78 -3.42
N LYS A 63 -23.38 1.53 -3.87
CA LYS A 63 -22.04 0.98 -4.25
C LYS A 63 -21.41 1.80 -5.37
N ALA A 64 -22.20 2.24 -6.35
CA ALA A 64 -21.70 3.07 -7.46
C ALA A 64 -21.18 4.44 -6.97
N GLU A 65 -21.90 5.10 -6.05
CA GLU A 65 -21.48 6.36 -5.45
C GLU A 65 -20.21 6.19 -4.62
N LEU A 66 -20.15 5.16 -3.74
CA LEU A 66 -18.97 4.87 -2.93
C LEU A 66 -17.76 4.48 -3.79
N GLY A 67 -17.98 3.74 -4.87
CA GLY A 67 -16.96 3.43 -5.86
C GLY A 67 -16.41 4.69 -6.54
N GLY A 68 -17.29 5.62 -6.94
CA GLY A 68 -16.93 6.93 -7.48
C GLY A 68 -16.11 7.75 -6.47
N ILE A 69 -16.54 7.80 -5.21
CA ILE A 69 -15.83 8.46 -4.11
C ILE A 69 -14.44 7.84 -3.91
N GLY A 70 -14.34 6.52 -3.91
CA GLY A 70 -13.07 5.79 -3.72
C GLY A 70 -12.01 6.08 -4.80
N THR A 71 -12.41 6.58 -5.98
CA THR A 71 -11.45 7.00 -7.02
C THR A 71 -10.53 8.12 -6.55
N ALA A 72 -11.00 8.96 -5.62
CA ALA A 72 -10.20 10.03 -5.02
C ALA A 72 -8.88 9.52 -4.46
N ILE A 73 -8.88 8.31 -3.87
CA ILE A 73 -7.69 7.69 -3.27
C ILE A 73 -6.63 7.42 -4.33
N GLY A 74 -7.01 6.76 -5.43
CA GLY A 74 -6.08 6.42 -6.51
C GLY A 74 -5.55 7.66 -7.24
N LEU A 75 -6.42 8.60 -7.55
CA LEU A 75 -6.08 9.85 -8.26
C LEU A 75 -5.13 10.71 -7.42
N ALA A 76 -5.51 11.02 -6.18
CA ALA A 76 -4.73 11.92 -5.34
C ALA A 76 -3.38 11.30 -4.96
N TYR A 77 -3.35 10.04 -4.53
CA TYR A 77 -2.11 9.38 -4.12
C TYR A 77 -1.14 9.16 -5.29
N GLY A 78 -1.66 8.75 -6.46
CA GLY A 78 -0.83 8.55 -7.65
C GLY A 78 -0.10 9.83 -8.07
N LEU A 79 -0.81 10.96 -8.09
CA LEU A 79 -0.24 12.28 -8.41
C LEU A 79 0.66 12.79 -7.28
N SER A 80 0.17 12.76 -6.06
CA SER A 80 0.87 13.31 -4.89
C SER A 80 2.23 12.66 -4.67
N LYS A 81 2.33 11.33 -4.82
CA LYS A 81 3.59 10.61 -4.63
C LYS A 81 4.73 11.17 -5.47
N PHE A 82 4.43 11.60 -6.69
CA PHE A 82 5.41 12.21 -7.60
C PHE A 82 5.84 13.60 -7.11
N PHE A 83 4.89 14.48 -6.79
CA PHE A 83 5.19 15.84 -6.34
C PHE A 83 5.85 15.87 -4.96
N MET A 84 5.35 15.05 -4.03
CA MET A 84 5.84 15.02 -2.65
C MET A 84 7.26 14.45 -2.54
N ALA A 85 7.69 13.58 -3.45
CA ALA A 85 9.07 13.12 -3.50
C ALA A 85 10.04 14.29 -3.71
N SER A 86 9.79 15.13 -4.72
CA SER A 86 10.65 16.29 -5.02
C SER A 86 10.70 17.33 -3.88
N ILE A 87 9.58 17.49 -3.17
CA ILE A 87 9.52 18.41 -2.01
C ILE A 87 10.27 17.79 -0.81
N SER A 88 10.09 16.50 -0.57
CA SER A 88 10.72 15.76 0.53
C SER A 88 12.23 15.78 0.49
N ASP A 89 12.84 15.70 -0.71
CA ASP A 89 14.30 15.72 -0.87
C ASP A 89 14.94 17.02 -0.36
N ARG A 90 14.16 18.09 -0.33
CA ARG A 90 14.56 19.43 0.12
C ARG A 90 13.98 19.81 1.48
N ALA A 91 13.22 18.92 2.12
CA ALA A 91 12.53 19.20 3.37
C ALA A 91 13.14 18.45 4.54
N ASN A 92 12.89 18.95 5.76
CA ASN A 92 13.19 18.25 7.00
C ASN A 92 12.30 16.99 7.10
N ALA A 93 12.90 15.80 7.04
CA ALA A 93 12.20 14.53 7.04
C ALA A 93 11.31 14.34 8.28
N ARG A 94 11.77 14.80 9.46
CA ARG A 94 11.03 14.77 10.72
C ARG A 94 9.73 15.54 10.64
N VAL A 95 9.79 16.77 10.15
CA VAL A 95 8.63 17.67 10.05
C VAL A 95 7.70 17.21 8.95
N PHE A 96 8.26 16.84 7.79
CA PHE A 96 7.49 16.47 6.61
C PHE A 96 6.66 15.20 6.84
N LEU A 97 7.26 14.15 7.42
CA LEU A 97 6.55 12.90 7.76
C LEU A 97 5.43 13.14 8.76
N SER A 98 5.72 13.86 9.85
CA SER A 98 4.75 14.10 10.92
C SER A 98 3.62 15.01 10.47
N LEU A 99 3.90 16.06 9.72
CA LEU A 99 2.91 17.00 9.22
C LEU A 99 1.89 16.31 8.30
N GLY A 100 2.38 15.55 7.31
CA GLY A 100 1.50 14.82 6.40
C GLY A 100 0.59 13.83 7.13
N LEU A 101 1.11 13.16 8.16
CA LEU A 101 0.33 12.21 8.96
C LEU A 101 -0.71 12.91 9.85
N VAL A 102 -0.37 14.06 10.47
CA VAL A 102 -1.35 14.87 11.24
C VAL A 102 -2.48 15.33 10.33
N LEU A 103 -2.16 15.93 9.17
CA LEU A 103 -3.17 16.43 8.25
C LEU A 103 -4.07 15.30 7.72
N SER A 104 -3.49 14.14 7.43
CA SER A 104 -4.23 12.95 7.03
C SER A 104 -5.13 12.42 8.15
N GLY A 105 -4.63 12.33 9.38
CA GLY A 105 -5.40 11.91 10.56
C GLY A 105 -6.55 12.85 10.89
N LEU A 106 -6.30 14.16 10.87
CA LEU A 106 -7.34 15.16 11.11
C LEU A 106 -8.44 15.15 10.05
N THR A 107 -8.10 14.88 8.79
CA THR A 107 -9.09 14.74 7.71
C THR A 107 -10.02 13.55 7.98
N MET A 108 -9.46 12.39 8.39
CA MET A 108 -10.26 11.21 8.75
C MET A 108 -11.09 11.44 10.02
N MET A 109 -10.54 12.12 11.01
CA MET A 109 -11.30 12.51 12.20
C MET A 109 -12.48 13.42 11.82
N ALA A 110 -12.26 14.38 10.92
CA ALA A 110 -13.34 15.25 10.46
C ALA A 110 -14.47 14.46 9.80
N MET A 111 -14.15 13.47 8.95
CA MET A 111 -15.14 12.62 8.27
C MET A 111 -15.94 11.75 9.25
N GLY A 112 -15.33 11.25 10.33
CA GLY A 112 -16.05 10.44 11.31
C GLY A 112 -16.84 11.25 12.34
N LEU A 113 -16.32 12.41 12.77
CA LEU A 113 -16.91 13.19 13.87
C LEU A 113 -17.96 14.21 13.43
N PHE A 114 -17.80 14.78 12.21
CA PHE A 114 -18.68 15.88 11.79
C PHE A 114 -19.70 15.41 10.73
N PRO A 115 -21.01 15.56 10.99
CA PRO A 115 -22.07 15.17 10.05
C PRO A 115 -21.95 15.82 8.67
N TRP A 116 -21.50 17.09 8.60
CA TRP A 116 -21.34 17.82 7.33
C TRP A 116 -20.30 17.14 6.41
N ALA A 117 -19.27 16.52 6.98
CA ALA A 117 -18.17 15.92 6.23
C ALA A 117 -18.61 14.68 5.42
N THR A 118 -19.74 14.09 5.77
CA THR A 118 -20.33 12.94 5.07
C THR A 118 -21.75 13.24 4.55
N SER A 119 -22.11 14.52 4.39
CA SER A 119 -23.45 14.93 3.94
C SER A 119 -23.65 14.83 2.43
N SER A 120 -22.59 14.73 1.65
CA SER A 120 -22.68 14.48 0.20
C SER A 120 -21.47 13.73 -0.34
N ALA A 121 -21.69 12.99 -1.43
CA ALA A 121 -20.64 12.26 -2.13
C ALA A 121 -19.47 13.16 -2.56
N PHE A 122 -19.78 14.39 -2.98
CA PHE A 122 -18.76 15.37 -3.39
C PHE A 122 -17.86 15.79 -2.19
N ILE A 123 -18.43 16.04 -1.03
CA ILE A 123 -17.65 16.42 0.17
C ILE A 123 -16.74 15.27 0.59
N ILE A 124 -17.24 14.04 0.63
CA ILE A 124 -16.42 12.87 0.96
C ILE A 124 -15.32 12.69 -0.08
N PHE A 125 -15.63 12.82 -1.37
CA PHE A 125 -14.62 12.74 -2.44
C PHE A 125 -13.50 13.76 -2.21
N VAL A 126 -13.83 15.03 -1.94
CA VAL A 126 -12.83 16.09 -1.71
C VAL A 126 -11.99 15.78 -0.46
N LEU A 127 -12.62 15.35 0.64
CA LEU A 127 -11.89 15.03 1.87
C LEU A 127 -10.99 13.80 1.69
N LEU A 128 -11.44 12.76 0.99
CA LEU A 128 -10.60 11.60 0.66
C LEU A 128 -9.47 11.98 -0.30
N PHE A 129 -9.72 12.88 -1.24
CA PHE A 129 -8.68 13.40 -2.12
C PHE A 129 -7.61 14.16 -1.32
N ILE A 130 -8.00 15.04 -0.42
CA ILE A 130 -7.10 15.78 0.47
C ILE A 130 -6.31 14.82 1.36
N ASN A 131 -6.98 13.85 1.99
CA ASN A 131 -6.32 12.82 2.78
C ASN A 131 -5.28 12.07 1.96
N SER A 132 -5.66 11.60 0.78
CA SER A 132 -4.78 10.80 -0.09
C SER A 132 -3.65 11.62 -0.70
N TRP A 133 -3.84 12.93 -0.85
CA TRP A 133 -2.77 13.85 -1.21
C TRP A 133 -1.70 13.91 -0.13
N PHE A 134 -2.08 14.03 1.13
CA PHE A 134 -1.14 14.00 2.26
C PHE A 134 -0.48 12.63 2.45
N GLN A 135 -1.13 11.55 2.02
CA GLN A 135 -0.53 10.20 2.01
C GLN A 135 0.77 10.11 1.19
N GLY A 136 0.92 10.93 0.14
CA GLY A 136 2.15 11.03 -0.64
C GLY A 136 3.36 11.54 0.15
N MET A 137 3.14 12.14 1.32
CA MET A 137 4.21 12.62 2.21
C MET A 137 4.84 11.50 3.08
N GLY A 138 4.33 10.26 3.01
CA GLY A 138 4.78 9.17 3.89
C GLY A 138 6.08 8.50 3.45
N TRP A 139 6.13 7.99 2.22
CA TRP A 139 7.26 7.19 1.73
C TRP A 139 8.57 7.98 1.52
N PRO A 140 8.55 9.15 0.85
CA PRO A 140 9.78 9.84 0.48
C PRO A 140 10.67 10.21 1.67
N PRO A 141 10.16 10.81 2.77
CA PRO A 141 11.00 11.13 3.92
C PRO A 141 11.57 9.90 4.62
N CYS A 142 10.88 8.75 4.59
CA CYS A 142 11.40 7.49 5.12
C CYS A 142 12.59 7.01 4.30
N GLY A 143 12.47 7.03 2.96
CA GLY A 143 13.55 6.67 2.04
C GLY A 143 14.79 7.56 2.26
N ARG A 144 14.60 8.88 2.28
CA ARG A 144 15.66 9.85 2.57
C ARG A 144 16.33 9.58 3.93
N THR A 145 15.54 9.36 4.98
CA THR A 145 16.07 9.05 6.32
C THR A 145 16.92 7.78 6.31
N MET A 146 16.47 6.72 5.63
CA MET A 146 17.25 5.48 5.54
C MET A 146 18.58 5.67 4.82
N VAL A 147 18.67 6.55 3.84
CA VAL A 147 19.92 6.88 3.14
C VAL A 147 20.90 7.61 4.06
N HIS A 148 20.42 8.54 4.89
CA HIS A 148 21.28 9.33 5.77
C HIS A 148 21.73 8.60 7.05
N TRP A 149 20.96 7.62 7.54
CA TRP A 149 21.20 6.97 8.83
C TRP A 149 21.79 5.55 8.72
N TRP A 150 21.76 4.93 7.53
CA TRP A 150 22.29 3.58 7.30
C TRP A 150 23.20 3.55 6.07
N SER A 151 24.36 2.91 6.23
CA SER A 151 25.36 2.77 5.18
C SER A 151 24.86 1.85 4.05
N LYS A 152 25.57 1.89 2.92
CA LYS A 152 25.22 1.11 1.71
C LYS A 152 25.08 -0.39 2.01
N SER A 153 25.97 -0.96 2.80
CA SER A 153 25.98 -2.39 3.14
C SER A 153 24.84 -2.81 4.06
N GLU A 154 24.37 -1.91 4.96
CA GLU A 154 23.30 -2.19 5.92
C GLU A 154 21.90 -1.90 5.35
N ARG A 155 21.80 -0.99 4.39
CA ARG A 155 20.55 -0.38 3.91
C ARG A 155 19.55 -1.39 3.36
N GLY A 156 20.01 -2.41 2.65
CA GLY A 156 19.15 -3.45 2.09
C GLY A 156 18.33 -4.18 3.16
N THR A 157 18.98 -4.59 4.25
CA THR A 157 18.33 -5.25 5.38
C THR A 157 17.33 -4.33 6.07
N ILE A 158 17.74 -3.08 6.32
CA ILE A 158 16.90 -2.08 7.00
C ILE A 158 15.65 -1.76 6.19
N VAL A 159 15.79 -1.55 4.88
CA VAL A 159 14.66 -1.30 3.97
C VAL A 159 13.71 -2.51 3.96
N SER A 160 14.23 -3.74 3.95
CA SER A 160 13.41 -4.95 3.96
C SER A 160 12.58 -5.07 5.25
N VAL A 161 13.18 -4.83 6.42
CA VAL A 161 12.46 -4.83 7.70
C VAL A 161 11.45 -3.68 7.76
N TRP A 162 11.88 -2.47 7.35
CA TRP A 162 10.99 -1.31 7.32
C TRP A 162 9.80 -1.51 6.38
N ASN A 163 9.98 -2.23 5.28
CA ASN A 163 8.89 -2.48 4.33
C ASN A 163 7.72 -3.27 4.94
N CYS A 164 7.94 -4.04 6.02
CA CYS A 164 6.86 -4.69 6.77
C CYS A 164 5.90 -3.70 7.43
N ALA A 165 6.31 -2.43 7.61
CA ALA A 165 5.49 -1.41 8.25
C ALA A 165 4.16 -1.18 7.53
N HIS A 166 4.13 -1.28 6.19
CA HIS A 166 2.91 -1.06 5.44
C HIS A 166 1.86 -2.17 5.68
N ASN A 167 2.27 -3.41 5.87
CA ASN A 167 1.36 -4.51 6.13
C ASN A 167 0.86 -4.46 7.58
N VAL A 168 1.75 -4.16 8.54
CA VAL A 168 1.36 -3.91 9.93
C VAL A 168 0.34 -2.76 9.99
N GLY A 169 0.61 -1.68 9.26
CA GLY A 169 -0.31 -0.55 9.17
C GLY A 169 -1.63 -0.88 8.48
N GLY A 170 -1.61 -1.72 7.44
CA GLY A 170 -2.80 -2.16 6.71
C GLY A 170 -3.75 -3.01 7.55
N LEU A 171 -3.23 -3.77 8.53
CA LEU A 171 -4.02 -4.52 9.50
C LEU A 171 -4.76 -3.60 10.49
N MET A 172 -4.19 -2.45 10.84
CA MET A 172 -4.68 -1.62 11.95
C MET A 172 -6.12 -1.08 11.78
N PRO A 173 -6.62 -0.70 10.60
CA PRO A 173 -8.03 -0.34 10.43
C PRO A 173 -8.98 -1.43 10.95
N SER A 174 -8.70 -2.70 10.67
CA SER A 174 -9.49 -3.83 11.21
C SER A 174 -9.44 -3.90 12.73
N VAL A 175 -8.27 -3.73 13.33
CA VAL A 175 -8.11 -3.70 14.80
C VAL A 175 -8.93 -2.55 15.40
N MET A 176 -8.94 -1.38 14.76
CA MET A 176 -9.72 -0.22 15.23
C MET A 176 -11.23 -0.43 15.13
N VAL A 177 -11.70 -1.10 14.07
CA VAL A 177 -13.12 -1.48 13.92
C VAL A 177 -13.52 -2.50 14.99
N LEU A 178 -12.69 -3.49 15.28
CA LEU A 178 -12.92 -4.46 16.35
C LEU A 178 -12.97 -3.78 17.72
N LEU A 179 -12.07 -2.81 17.98
CA LEU A 179 -12.09 -2.00 19.18
C LEU A 179 -13.38 -1.18 19.28
N ALA A 180 -13.83 -0.57 18.18
CA ALA A 180 -15.08 0.19 18.15
C ALA A 180 -16.28 -0.70 18.51
N GLY A 181 -16.38 -1.89 17.93
CA GLY A 181 -17.43 -2.85 18.25
C GLY A 181 -17.36 -3.33 19.70
N PHE A 182 -16.17 -3.54 20.26
CA PHE A 182 -16.01 -3.88 21.67
C PHE A 182 -16.49 -2.75 22.60
N ILE A 183 -16.12 -1.50 22.31
CA ILE A 183 -16.57 -0.34 23.09
C ILE A 183 -18.08 -0.18 22.98
N PHE A 184 -18.66 -0.35 21.78
CA PHE A 184 -20.09 -0.30 21.55
C PHE A 184 -20.84 -1.34 22.42
N LEU A 185 -20.37 -2.59 22.41
CA LEU A 185 -20.93 -3.66 23.24
C LEU A 185 -20.91 -3.29 24.75
N GLN A 186 -19.78 -2.74 25.24
CA GLN A 186 -19.66 -2.35 26.64
C GLN A 186 -20.59 -1.18 27.03
N THR A 187 -20.88 -0.28 26.08
CA THR A 187 -21.69 0.91 26.33
C THR A 187 -23.19 0.69 26.14
N HIS A 188 -23.58 -0.19 25.19
CA HIS A 188 -24.98 -0.40 24.82
C HIS A 188 -25.53 -1.78 25.23
N GLY A 189 -24.65 -2.72 25.62
CA GLY A 189 -25.06 -4.06 26.05
C GLY A 189 -25.52 -4.99 24.92
N VAL A 190 -25.41 -4.53 23.66
CA VAL A 190 -25.78 -5.27 22.44
C VAL A 190 -24.62 -5.26 21.45
N GLU A 191 -24.53 -6.28 20.59
CA GLU A 191 -23.54 -6.29 19.53
C GLU A 191 -23.82 -5.21 18.48
N ALA A 192 -22.76 -4.55 17.99
CA ALA A 192 -22.86 -3.55 16.96
C ALA A 192 -23.18 -4.17 15.61
N SER A 193 -23.91 -3.44 14.75
CA SER A 193 -23.96 -3.70 13.31
C SER A 193 -22.94 -2.79 12.59
N HIS A 194 -22.76 -2.96 11.29
CA HIS A 194 -21.87 -2.10 10.51
C HIS A 194 -22.31 -0.62 10.57
N LYS A 195 -23.64 -0.36 10.52
CA LYS A 195 -24.18 1.01 10.59
C LYS A 195 -23.95 1.70 11.92
N ASP A 196 -23.71 0.95 12.98
CA ASP A 196 -23.51 1.52 14.32
C ASP A 196 -22.08 2.04 14.52
N ILE A 197 -21.09 1.52 13.76
CA ILE A 197 -19.66 1.75 13.98
C ILE A 197 -18.89 2.29 12.75
N TRP A 198 -19.57 2.62 11.64
CA TRP A 198 -18.87 3.09 10.44
C TRP A 198 -18.15 4.42 10.64
N ARG A 199 -18.66 5.29 11.54
CA ARG A 199 -18.00 6.55 11.90
C ARG A 199 -16.71 6.31 12.65
N GLU A 200 -16.72 5.35 13.57
CA GLU A 200 -15.56 4.91 14.36
C GLU A 200 -14.49 4.33 13.44
N ALA A 201 -14.87 3.61 12.39
CA ALA A 201 -13.94 3.11 11.37
C ALA A 201 -13.17 4.25 10.65
N LEU A 202 -13.69 5.49 10.68
CA LEU A 202 -13.01 6.67 10.14
C LEU A 202 -12.20 7.41 11.21
N TRP A 203 -12.81 7.78 12.33
CA TRP A 203 -12.13 8.68 13.26
C TRP A 203 -11.20 7.98 14.26
N TYR A 204 -11.41 6.71 14.63
CA TYR A 204 -10.48 5.99 15.51
C TYR A 204 -9.10 5.85 14.86
N PRO A 205 -8.96 5.37 13.61
CA PRO A 205 -7.68 5.37 12.93
C PRO A 205 -7.11 6.78 12.75
N GLY A 206 -7.95 7.79 12.51
CA GLY A 206 -7.56 9.19 12.41
C GLY A 206 -6.92 9.72 13.68
N LEU A 207 -7.55 9.45 14.83
CA LEU A 207 -7.03 9.82 16.13
C LEU A 207 -5.70 9.11 16.43
N ALA A 208 -5.66 7.79 16.24
CA ALA A 208 -4.45 7.00 16.44
C ALA A 208 -3.27 7.50 15.58
N ALA A 209 -3.52 7.78 14.30
CA ALA A 209 -2.52 8.32 13.39
C ALA A 209 -2.03 9.71 13.83
N THR A 210 -2.93 10.58 14.29
CA THR A 210 -2.58 11.90 14.80
C THR A 210 -1.72 11.84 16.07
N VAL A 211 -2.06 10.96 17.00
CA VAL A 211 -1.26 10.75 18.22
C VAL A 211 0.12 10.19 17.86
N ILE A 212 0.18 9.19 16.97
CA ILE A 212 1.46 8.64 16.51
C ILE A 212 2.28 9.71 15.78
N ALA A 213 1.67 10.57 14.98
CA ALA A 213 2.35 11.67 14.30
C ALA A 213 3.07 12.61 15.27
N ILE A 214 2.43 12.93 16.40
CA ILE A 214 3.03 13.74 17.47
C ILE A 214 4.21 12.98 18.09
N LEU A 215 4.04 11.69 18.40
CA LEU A 215 5.10 10.86 19.01
C LEU A 215 6.31 10.74 18.09
N ILE A 216 6.11 10.44 16.80
CA ILE A 216 7.22 10.30 15.85
C ILE A 216 7.94 11.63 15.61
N PHE A 217 7.27 12.76 15.72
CA PHE A 217 7.91 14.07 15.67
C PHE A 217 9.02 14.20 16.74
N PHE A 218 8.85 13.63 17.92
CA PHE A 218 9.88 13.61 18.97
C PHE A 218 10.92 12.50 18.77
N LEU A 219 10.54 11.37 18.18
CA LEU A 219 11.46 10.26 17.89
C LEU A 219 12.37 10.56 16.70
N MET A 220 11.85 11.17 15.65
CA MET A 220 12.59 11.42 14.41
C MET A 220 13.69 12.48 14.58
N ARG A 221 14.75 12.31 13.78
CA ARG A 221 15.78 13.31 13.51
C ARG A 221 15.97 13.40 12.00
N ASP A 222 16.31 14.60 11.48
CA ASP A 222 16.46 14.79 10.03
C ASP A 222 17.71 14.04 9.52
N THR A 223 18.88 14.50 9.92
CA THR A 223 20.16 13.92 9.51
C THR A 223 21.06 13.71 10.73
N PRO A 224 22.09 12.83 10.66
CA PRO A 224 23.09 12.70 11.70
C PRO A 224 23.77 14.04 12.03
N GLN A 225 24.10 14.82 10.99
CA GLN A 225 24.78 16.12 11.14
C GLN A 225 23.92 17.12 11.93
N SER A 226 22.61 17.06 11.83
CA SER A 226 21.71 17.89 12.64
C SER A 226 21.75 17.55 14.14
N CYS A 227 22.37 16.42 14.50
CA CYS A 227 22.58 15.96 15.86
C CYS A 227 24.05 16.09 16.32
N GLY A 228 24.94 16.70 15.52
CA GLY A 228 26.36 16.79 15.79
C GLY A 228 27.14 15.48 15.53
N LEU A 229 26.56 14.58 14.73
CA LEU A 229 27.20 13.32 14.35
C LEU A 229 27.83 13.43 12.95
N PRO A 230 28.89 12.65 12.66
CA PRO A 230 29.42 12.55 11.31
C PRO A 230 28.41 11.94 10.32
N PRO A 231 28.57 12.16 9.00
CA PRO A 231 27.82 11.39 8.00
C PRO A 231 27.98 9.88 8.21
N ILE A 232 26.99 9.09 7.79
CA ILE A 232 27.03 7.64 7.99
C ILE A 232 28.16 6.96 7.24
N GLU A 233 28.50 7.48 6.07
CA GLU A 233 29.62 7.01 5.23
C GLU A 233 30.96 7.12 5.98
N GLU A 234 31.18 8.25 6.63
CA GLU A 234 32.36 8.48 7.46
C GLU A 234 32.34 7.60 8.72
N TYR A 235 31.21 7.55 9.44
CA TYR A 235 31.06 6.77 10.67
C TYR A 235 31.29 5.27 10.46
N LYS A 236 30.84 4.71 9.33
CA LYS A 236 30.98 3.29 8.99
C LYS A 236 32.15 2.97 8.08
N ASN A 237 32.84 3.98 7.56
CA ASN A 237 33.85 3.85 6.50
C ASN A 237 33.32 3.00 5.32
N ASP A 238 32.09 3.28 4.91
CA ASP A 238 31.34 2.53 3.87
C ASP A 238 30.83 3.53 2.83
N TYR A 239 31.67 3.81 1.86
CA TYR A 239 31.39 4.74 0.78
C TYR A 239 30.77 4.02 -0.42
N PRO A 240 29.88 4.67 -1.20
CA PRO A 240 29.40 4.13 -2.47
C PRO A 240 30.55 3.86 -3.44
N ASP A 241 30.47 2.77 -4.25
CA ASP A 241 31.51 2.42 -5.23
C ASP A 241 31.74 3.51 -6.28
N ASP A 242 30.75 4.38 -6.49
CA ASP A 242 30.74 5.52 -7.42
C ASP A 242 31.11 6.84 -6.71
N TYR A 243 31.74 6.79 -5.53
CA TYR A 243 32.17 7.99 -4.82
C TYR A 243 33.46 8.54 -5.46
N ASP A 244 33.30 9.11 -6.64
CA ASP A 244 34.28 9.97 -7.26
C ASP A 244 33.68 11.37 -7.24
N GLU A 245 34.32 12.28 -6.49
CA GLU A 245 33.91 13.69 -6.34
C GLU A 245 33.66 14.39 -7.70
N LYS A 246 34.28 13.89 -8.78
CA LYS A 246 34.19 14.46 -10.13
C LYS A 246 33.07 13.86 -11.00
N THR A 247 32.63 12.65 -10.72
CA THR A 247 31.58 11.98 -11.53
C THR A 247 30.16 12.15 -10.98
N TYR A 248 30.00 12.70 -9.79
CA TYR A 248 28.69 13.05 -9.21
C TYR A 248 27.98 14.19 -9.99
N GLU A 249 28.73 14.99 -10.78
CA GLU A 249 28.22 16.16 -11.49
C GLU A 249 27.61 15.89 -12.87
N HIS A 250 27.78 14.70 -13.46
CA HIS A 250 27.06 14.35 -14.70
C HIS A 250 25.70 13.77 -14.37
N GLU A 251 24.79 14.63 -13.90
CA GLU A 251 23.36 14.33 -13.84
C GLU A 251 22.83 14.10 -15.27
N LEU A 252 22.31 12.89 -15.52
CA LEU A 252 21.46 12.67 -16.69
C LEU A 252 20.32 13.68 -16.64
N SER A 253 20.09 14.40 -17.73
CA SER A 253 18.95 15.32 -17.83
C SER A 253 17.67 14.56 -17.47
N THR A 254 16.78 15.17 -16.68
CA THR A 254 15.45 14.60 -16.34
C THR A 254 14.70 14.18 -17.62
N LYS A 255 14.87 14.94 -18.73
CA LYS A 255 14.30 14.63 -20.04
C LYS A 255 14.89 13.34 -20.62
N ASP A 256 16.20 13.13 -20.52
CA ASP A 256 16.87 11.95 -21.07
C ASP A 256 16.50 10.71 -20.25
N ILE A 257 16.43 10.83 -18.93
CA ILE A 257 15.95 9.75 -18.05
C ILE A 257 14.53 9.34 -18.48
N PHE A 258 13.63 10.30 -18.58
CA PHE A 258 12.23 10.01 -18.87
C PHE A 258 12.02 9.50 -20.31
N VAL A 259 12.61 10.15 -21.30
CA VAL A 259 12.41 9.80 -22.72
C VAL A 259 13.15 8.52 -23.08
N THR A 260 14.44 8.40 -22.72
CA THR A 260 15.29 7.31 -23.20
C THR A 260 15.08 6.03 -22.42
N TYR A 261 15.03 6.11 -21.10
CA TYR A 261 14.99 4.93 -20.23
C TYR A 261 13.58 4.51 -19.83
N VAL A 262 12.60 5.41 -19.87
CA VAL A 262 11.20 5.10 -19.54
C VAL A 262 10.36 4.96 -20.80
N LEU A 263 10.14 6.03 -21.55
CA LEU A 263 9.19 6.03 -22.67
C LEU A 263 9.60 5.14 -23.86
N LYS A 264 10.89 5.01 -24.15
CA LYS A 264 11.39 4.13 -25.22
C LYS A 264 11.55 2.66 -24.82
N ASN A 265 11.42 2.34 -23.53
CA ASN A 265 11.57 0.97 -23.04
C ASN A 265 10.25 0.19 -23.18
N ARG A 266 10.13 -0.63 -24.22
CA ARG A 266 8.93 -1.44 -24.50
C ARG A 266 8.57 -2.38 -23.36
N LEU A 267 9.56 -2.99 -22.70
CA LEU A 267 9.31 -3.94 -21.64
C LEU A 267 8.71 -3.24 -20.41
N LEU A 268 9.15 -2.00 -20.16
CA LEU A 268 8.60 -1.19 -19.07
C LEU A 268 7.12 -0.84 -19.32
N TRP A 269 6.71 -0.62 -20.57
CA TRP A 269 5.31 -0.42 -20.93
C TRP A 269 4.46 -1.66 -20.67
N TYR A 270 4.92 -2.85 -21.08
CA TYR A 270 4.18 -4.09 -20.77
C TYR A 270 3.97 -4.29 -19.28
N ILE A 271 5.00 -4.02 -18.49
CA ILE A 271 4.93 -4.12 -17.02
C ILE A 271 4.00 -3.04 -16.45
N ALA A 272 4.06 -1.81 -16.95
CA ALA A 272 3.21 -0.72 -16.49
C ALA A 272 1.73 -0.99 -16.76
N VAL A 273 1.40 -1.48 -17.97
CA VAL A 273 0.01 -1.84 -18.32
C VAL A 273 -0.43 -3.08 -17.53
N ALA A 274 0.43 -4.09 -17.35
CA ALA A 274 0.12 -5.24 -16.48
C ALA A 274 -0.20 -4.79 -15.05
N ASN A 275 0.52 -3.78 -14.56
CA ASN A 275 0.31 -3.24 -13.21
C ASN A 275 -1.06 -2.59 -13.02
N VAL A 276 -1.69 -2.06 -14.07
CA VAL A 276 -3.08 -1.59 -14.02
C VAL A 276 -4.00 -2.73 -13.56
N PHE A 277 -3.88 -3.89 -14.18
CA PHE A 277 -4.76 -5.02 -13.92
C PHE A 277 -4.40 -5.75 -12.61
N VAL A 278 -3.13 -5.85 -12.27
CA VAL A 278 -2.69 -6.38 -10.97
C VAL A 278 -3.23 -5.52 -9.82
N TYR A 279 -3.19 -4.19 -9.96
CA TYR A 279 -3.74 -3.26 -8.96
C TYR A 279 -5.26 -3.25 -8.93
N LEU A 280 -5.91 -3.46 -10.09
CA LEU A 280 -7.36 -3.65 -10.14
C LEU A 280 -7.80 -4.84 -9.28
N ILE A 281 -7.09 -5.99 -9.36
CA ILE A 281 -7.41 -7.16 -8.54
C ILE A 281 -7.09 -6.91 -7.08
N ARG A 282 -5.87 -6.42 -6.79
CA ARG A 282 -5.44 -6.14 -5.42
C ARG A 282 -6.44 -5.27 -4.67
N TYR A 283 -6.80 -4.15 -5.27
CA TYR A 283 -7.68 -3.17 -4.63
C TYR A 283 -9.15 -3.45 -4.87
N GLY A 284 -9.52 -4.14 -5.95
CA GLY A 284 -10.88 -4.61 -6.17
C GLY A 284 -11.33 -5.56 -5.05
N ILE A 285 -10.52 -6.58 -4.78
CA ILE A 285 -10.79 -7.49 -3.66
C ILE A 285 -10.69 -6.76 -2.32
N LEU A 286 -9.58 -6.06 -2.04
CA LEU A 286 -9.36 -5.43 -0.74
C LEU A 286 -10.46 -4.42 -0.39
N SER A 287 -10.75 -3.47 -1.29
CA SER A 287 -11.69 -2.38 -1.00
C SER A 287 -13.14 -2.83 -0.94
N TRP A 288 -13.52 -3.81 -1.76
CA TRP A 288 -14.90 -4.27 -1.82
C TRP A 288 -15.18 -5.49 -0.96
N SER A 289 -14.16 -6.19 -0.45
CA SER A 289 -14.38 -7.34 0.43
C SER A 289 -15.22 -7.04 1.66
N PRO A 290 -15.11 -5.89 2.37
CA PRO A 290 -15.96 -5.63 3.51
C PRO A 290 -17.45 -5.58 3.11
N THR A 291 -17.78 -4.91 2.02
CA THR A 291 -19.15 -4.81 1.52
C THR A 291 -19.65 -6.13 0.97
N TYR A 292 -18.83 -6.84 0.15
CA TYR A 292 -19.18 -8.14 -0.40
C TYR A 292 -19.43 -9.20 0.68
N LEU A 293 -18.55 -9.29 1.66
CA LEU A 293 -18.69 -10.27 2.75
C LEU A 293 -19.91 -9.95 3.62
N SER A 294 -20.21 -8.68 3.86
CA SER A 294 -21.38 -8.27 4.61
C SER A 294 -22.68 -8.54 3.87
N GLU A 295 -22.81 -8.06 2.62
CA GLU A 295 -24.06 -8.14 1.85
C GLU A 295 -24.33 -9.54 1.31
N GLU A 296 -23.34 -10.18 0.68
CA GLU A 296 -23.52 -11.43 -0.07
C GLU A 296 -23.25 -12.67 0.78
N LYS A 297 -22.25 -12.59 1.68
CA LYS A 297 -21.81 -13.73 2.49
C LYS A 297 -22.34 -13.72 3.92
N HIS A 298 -23.08 -12.66 4.29
CA HIS A 298 -23.72 -12.50 5.60
C HIS A 298 -22.74 -12.52 6.78
N PHE A 299 -21.54 -11.98 6.58
CA PHE A 299 -20.61 -11.76 7.66
C PHE A 299 -21.06 -10.61 8.56
N ASP A 300 -20.89 -10.79 9.87
CA ASP A 300 -20.95 -9.68 10.81
C ASP A 300 -19.72 -8.76 10.67
N PHE A 301 -19.75 -7.62 11.35
CA PHE A 301 -18.63 -6.67 11.29
C PHE A 301 -17.31 -7.27 11.81
N LYS A 302 -17.36 -8.20 12.78
CA LYS A 302 -16.16 -8.86 13.33
C LYS A 302 -15.52 -9.77 12.30
N GLY A 303 -16.30 -10.64 11.68
CA GLY A 303 -15.85 -11.54 10.62
C GLY A 303 -15.29 -10.77 9.42
N THR A 304 -15.98 -9.70 9.02
CA THR A 304 -15.55 -8.78 7.95
C THR A 304 -14.20 -8.13 8.28
N ALA A 305 -14.03 -7.61 9.51
CA ALA A 305 -12.79 -7.00 9.94
C ALA A 305 -11.62 -8.01 10.00
N TYR A 306 -11.89 -9.24 10.49
CA TYR A 306 -10.88 -10.31 10.49
C TYR A 306 -10.47 -10.70 9.07
N ALA A 307 -11.41 -10.86 8.15
CA ALA A 307 -11.12 -11.22 6.75
C ALA A 307 -10.30 -10.13 6.03
N TYR A 308 -10.62 -8.87 6.26
CA TYR A 308 -9.84 -7.73 5.75
C TYR A 308 -8.42 -7.72 6.34
N GLY A 309 -8.31 -7.88 7.66
CA GLY A 309 -7.02 -7.84 8.34
C GLY A 309 -6.11 -9.00 7.94
N ILE A 310 -6.64 -10.22 7.81
CA ILE A 310 -5.83 -11.38 7.41
C ILE A 310 -5.34 -11.28 5.96
N TYR A 311 -6.09 -10.66 5.07
CA TYR A 311 -5.65 -10.38 3.70
C TYR A 311 -4.34 -9.59 3.70
N GLU A 312 -4.25 -8.52 4.49
CA GLU A 312 -3.04 -7.69 4.62
C GLU A 312 -1.90 -8.44 5.35
N LEU A 313 -2.23 -9.22 6.38
CA LEU A 313 -1.22 -9.97 7.14
C LEU A 313 -0.61 -11.09 6.31
N ALA A 314 -1.41 -11.82 5.55
CA ALA A 314 -0.97 -12.91 4.66
C ALA A 314 -0.05 -12.42 3.53
N ALA A 315 -0.11 -11.14 3.19
CA ALA A 315 0.78 -10.51 2.23
C ALA A 315 2.26 -10.60 2.61
N ILE A 316 2.58 -10.59 3.91
CA ILE A 316 3.97 -10.65 4.39
C ILE A 316 4.64 -11.96 3.96
N PRO A 317 4.19 -13.15 4.42
CA PRO A 317 4.79 -14.41 4.00
C PRO A 317 4.65 -14.66 2.49
N GLY A 318 3.55 -14.20 1.87
CA GLY A 318 3.33 -14.33 0.43
C GLY A 318 4.38 -13.59 -0.40
N THR A 319 4.67 -12.35 -0.03
CA THR A 319 5.71 -11.54 -0.69
C THR A 319 7.11 -12.16 -0.51
N LEU A 320 7.42 -12.61 0.71
CA LEU A 320 8.70 -13.26 1.00
C LEU A 320 8.88 -14.55 0.21
N LEU A 321 7.86 -15.40 0.17
CA LEU A 321 7.89 -16.62 -0.63
C LEU A 321 8.05 -16.32 -2.12
N CYS A 322 7.29 -15.36 -2.65
CA CYS A 322 7.38 -14.98 -4.05
C CYS A 322 8.78 -14.48 -4.43
N GLY A 323 9.39 -13.64 -3.59
CA GLY A 323 10.76 -13.17 -3.76
C GLY A 323 11.76 -14.32 -3.75
N TRP A 324 11.66 -15.22 -2.76
CA TRP A 324 12.51 -16.40 -2.66
C TRP A 324 12.37 -17.33 -3.88
N VAL A 325 11.14 -17.60 -4.32
CA VAL A 325 10.87 -18.42 -5.52
C VAL A 325 11.48 -17.76 -6.76
N SER A 326 11.30 -16.45 -6.91
CA SER A 326 11.87 -15.67 -8.02
C SER A 326 13.40 -15.81 -8.08
N ASP A 327 14.08 -15.63 -6.94
CA ASP A 327 15.54 -15.58 -6.89
C ASP A 327 16.18 -16.96 -6.90
N LYS A 328 15.67 -17.91 -6.10
CA LYS A 328 16.30 -19.22 -5.90
C LYS A 328 15.78 -20.29 -6.85
N VAL A 329 14.47 -20.34 -7.12
CA VAL A 329 13.88 -21.35 -7.99
C VAL A 329 14.01 -20.96 -9.47
N PHE A 330 13.57 -19.73 -9.78
CA PHE A 330 13.54 -19.25 -11.18
C PHE A 330 14.74 -18.37 -11.56
N LYS A 331 15.77 -18.26 -10.71
CA LYS A 331 17.04 -17.59 -11.00
C LYS A 331 16.86 -16.16 -11.53
N GLY A 332 15.99 -15.37 -10.89
CA GLY A 332 15.74 -13.98 -11.25
C GLY A 332 14.82 -13.76 -12.45
N LYS A 333 14.07 -14.76 -12.89
CA LYS A 333 13.05 -14.61 -13.96
C LYS A 333 11.79 -14.00 -13.40
N ARG A 334 11.77 -12.65 -13.28
CA ARG A 334 10.69 -11.89 -12.64
C ARG A 334 9.34 -12.08 -13.35
N GLY A 335 9.34 -12.02 -14.69
CA GLY A 335 8.14 -12.22 -15.51
C GLY A 335 7.50 -13.59 -15.31
N LEU A 336 8.29 -14.67 -15.28
CA LEU A 336 7.80 -16.04 -15.07
C LEU A 336 7.17 -16.19 -13.67
N THR A 337 7.83 -15.68 -12.64
CA THR A 337 7.33 -15.79 -11.26
C THR A 337 6.01 -15.00 -11.10
N GLY A 338 5.97 -13.78 -11.61
CA GLY A 338 4.77 -12.94 -11.58
C GLY A 338 3.60 -13.59 -12.33
N PHE A 339 3.86 -14.20 -13.49
CA PHE A 339 2.88 -14.93 -14.28
C PHE A 339 2.26 -16.10 -13.49
N ILE A 340 3.10 -16.96 -12.87
CA ILE A 340 2.62 -18.10 -12.09
C ILE A 340 1.78 -17.65 -10.89
N PHE A 341 2.28 -16.68 -10.12
CA PHE A 341 1.55 -16.16 -8.97
C PHE A 341 0.23 -15.50 -9.38
N MET A 342 0.19 -14.85 -10.54
CA MET A 342 -1.06 -14.24 -11.03
C MET A 342 -2.08 -15.28 -11.48
N ILE A 343 -1.67 -16.40 -12.08
CA ILE A 343 -2.56 -17.55 -12.38
C ILE A 343 -3.16 -18.08 -11.08
N LEU A 344 -2.34 -18.34 -10.06
CA LEU A 344 -2.81 -18.84 -8.78
C LEU A 344 -3.77 -17.84 -8.10
N THR A 345 -3.47 -16.54 -8.19
CA THR A 345 -4.37 -15.48 -7.71
C THR A 345 -5.71 -15.51 -8.45
N THR A 346 -5.68 -15.67 -9.78
CA THR A 346 -6.91 -15.76 -10.59
C THR A 346 -7.78 -16.93 -10.16
N ILE A 347 -7.17 -18.10 -9.93
CA ILE A 347 -7.87 -19.29 -9.45
C ILE A 347 -8.48 -19.04 -8.06
N ALA A 348 -7.73 -18.39 -7.15
CA ALA A 348 -8.23 -18.07 -5.82
C ALA A 348 -9.39 -17.06 -5.85
N VAL A 349 -9.35 -16.06 -6.74
CA VAL A 349 -10.45 -15.10 -6.94
C VAL A 349 -11.69 -15.80 -7.49
N ILE A 350 -11.54 -16.69 -8.46
CA ILE A 350 -12.65 -17.50 -9.00
C ILE A 350 -13.22 -18.39 -7.89
N ALA A 351 -12.38 -19.03 -7.09
CA ALA A 351 -12.85 -19.86 -5.98
C ALA A 351 -13.63 -19.05 -4.93
N LEU A 352 -13.18 -17.81 -4.62
CA LEU A 352 -13.88 -16.91 -3.71
C LEU A 352 -15.27 -16.52 -4.27
N TRP A 353 -15.35 -16.24 -5.55
CA TRP A 353 -16.60 -15.95 -6.22
C TRP A 353 -17.56 -17.13 -6.20
N LEU A 354 -17.07 -18.34 -6.52
CA LEU A 354 -17.88 -19.56 -6.62
C LEU A 354 -18.22 -20.19 -5.27
N ASN A 355 -17.56 -19.78 -4.17
CA ASN A 355 -17.90 -20.30 -2.85
C ASN A 355 -19.34 -19.89 -2.49
N PRO A 356 -20.24 -20.83 -2.13
CA PRO A 356 -21.61 -20.47 -1.82
C PRO A 356 -21.70 -19.58 -0.57
N ALA A 357 -22.72 -18.71 -0.55
CA ALA A 357 -23.04 -17.94 0.63
C ALA A 357 -23.65 -18.84 1.72
N THR A 358 -23.64 -18.37 2.97
CA THR A 358 -24.39 -19.02 4.04
C THR A 358 -25.86 -19.11 3.66
N PRO A 359 -26.52 -20.30 3.76
CA PRO A 359 -27.91 -20.46 3.38
C PRO A 359 -28.85 -19.51 4.11
N VAL A 360 -29.82 -18.97 3.38
CA VAL A 360 -30.89 -18.10 3.91
C VAL A 360 -32.27 -18.75 3.72
N ASP A 361 -33.19 -18.38 4.59
CA ASP A 361 -34.59 -18.80 4.49
C ASP A 361 -35.36 -17.99 3.42
N ALA A 362 -36.64 -18.29 3.21
CA ALA A 362 -37.50 -17.58 2.26
C ALA A 362 -37.71 -16.09 2.57
N ALA A 363 -37.42 -15.65 3.79
CA ALA A 363 -37.46 -14.25 4.23
C ALA A 363 -36.13 -13.53 4.08
N GLY A 364 -35.08 -14.24 3.61
CA GLY A 364 -33.72 -13.69 3.46
C GLY A 364 -32.88 -13.71 4.73
N ASN A 365 -33.34 -14.33 5.81
CA ASN A 365 -32.57 -14.46 7.03
C ASN A 365 -31.67 -15.69 6.98
N VAL A 366 -30.48 -15.62 7.57
CA VAL A 366 -29.62 -16.80 7.73
C VAL A 366 -30.36 -17.90 8.47
N VAL A 367 -30.39 -19.14 7.93
CA VAL A 367 -31.09 -20.26 8.55
C VAL A 367 -30.56 -20.50 9.96
N ALA A 368 -31.47 -20.94 10.86
CA ALA A 368 -31.21 -21.05 12.30
C ALA A 368 -29.97 -21.89 12.66
N GLU A 369 -29.63 -22.87 11.83
CA GLU A 369 -28.44 -23.71 11.98
C GLU A 369 -27.14 -22.89 11.97
N TYR A 370 -27.06 -21.79 11.17
CA TYR A 370 -25.86 -20.96 11.00
C TYR A 370 -25.97 -19.58 11.66
N ALA A 371 -27.19 -19.11 11.97
CA ALA A 371 -27.47 -17.74 12.43
C ALA A 371 -26.69 -17.32 13.69
N ASN A 372 -26.45 -18.29 14.60
CA ASN A 372 -25.74 -18.04 15.86
C ASN A 372 -24.31 -18.60 15.86
N LEU A 373 -23.82 -19.10 14.73
CA LEU A 373 -22.45 -19.59 14.64
C LEU A 373 -21.49 -18.43 14.39
N PRO A 374 -20.39 -18.35 15.14
CA PRO A 374 -19.33 -17.43 14.79
C PRO A 374 -18.74 -17.84 13.43
N TRP A 375 -18.22 -16.88 12.65
CA TRP A 375 -17.70 -17.07 11.29
C TRP A 375 -16.74 -18.27 11.15
N TYR A 376 -15.91 -18.53 12.16
CA TYR A 376 -14.93 -19.64 12.16
C TYR A 376 -15.53 -21.02 12.39
N LYS A 377 -16.81 -21.11 12.77
CA LYS A 377 -17.56 -22.36 12.87
C LYS A 377 -18.57 -22.54 11.73
N ASN A 378 -18.87 -21.47 11.01
CA ASN A 378 -19.70 -21.50 9.80
C ASN A 378 -18.82 -21.95 8.61
N PRO A 379 -19.04 -23.14 8.01
CA PRO A 379 -18.16 -23.68 6.99
C PRO A 379 -18.06 -22.79 5.73
N TYR A 380 -19.13 -22.09 5.37
CA TYR A 380 -19.18 -21.17 4.23
C TYR A 380 -18.28 -19.96 4.49
N GLN A 381 -18.49 -19.29 5.61
CA GLN A 381 -17.72 -18.11 6.00
C GLN A 381 -16.24 -18.44 6.31
N PHE A 382 -15.97 -19.60 6.91
CA PHE A 382 -14.60 -20.04 7.13
C PHE A 382 -13.85 -20.29 5.83
N THR A 383 -14.54 -20.86 4.82
CA THR A 383 -13.97 -21.02 3.47
C THR A 383 -13.69 -19.68 2.83
N ASP A 384 -14.61 -18.71 2.89
CA ASP A 384 -14.38 -17.34 2.41
C ASP A 384 -13.17 -16.69 3.09
N PHE A 385 -13.02 -16.85 4.41
CA PHE A 385 -11.88 -16.36 5.17
C PHE A 385 -10.56 -16.98 4.68
N LEU A 386 -10.52 -18.29 4.43
CA LEU A 386 -9.33 -18.96 3.87
C LEU A 386 -9.02 -18.48 2.44
N LEU A 387 -10.04 -18.27 1.62
CA LEU A 387 -9.88 -17.77 0.25
C LEU A 387 -9.39 -16.32 0.25
N MET A 388 -9.92 -15.45 1.13
CA MET A 388 -9.40 -14.09 1.33
C MET A 388 -7.93 -14.10 1.76
N THR A 389 -7.57 -14.99 2.69
CA THR A 389 -6.17 -15.20 3.12
C THR A 389 -5.30 -15.61 1.93
N THR A 390 -5.78 -16.55 1.11
CA THR A 390 -5.05 -17.05 -0.06
C THR A 390 -4.85 -15.97 -1.12
N VAL A 391 -5.90 -15.18 -1.42
CA VAL A 391 -5.77 -14.06 -2.37
C VAL A 391 -4.77 -13.04 -1.85
N GLY A 392 -4.85 -12.64 -0.57
CA GLY A 392 -3.88 -11.73 0.06
C GLY A 392 -2.44 -12.25 0.00
N PHE A 393 -2.24 -13.54 0.30
CA PHE A 393 -0.94 -14.20 0.22
C PHE A 393 -0.35 -14.18 -1.19
N LEU A 394 -1.16 -14.39 -2.23
CA LEU A 394 -0.68 -14.53 -3.61
C LEU A 394 -0.50 -13.19 -4.33
N ILE A 395 -1.43 -12.24 -4.18
CA ILE A 395 -1.47 -11.03 -5.03
C ILE A 395 -0.31 -10.07 -4.79
N TYR A 396 0.23 -10.01 -3.56
CA TYR A 396 1.33 -9.12 -3.25
C TYR A 396 2.67 -9.55 -3.89
N GLY A 397 2.78 -10.81 -4.30
CA GLY A 397 3.91 -11.31 -5.08
C GLY A 397 4.07 -10.55 -6.42
N PRO A 398 3.09 -10.63 -7.34
CA PRO A 398 3.10 -9.85 -8.59
C PRO A 398 3.27 -8.34 -8.37
N VAL A 399 2.62 -7.76 -7.35
CA VAL A 399 2.77 -6.33 -7.02
C VAL A 399 4.22 -5.96 -6.72
N MET A 400 4.90 -6.75 -5.90
CA MET A 400 6.31 -6.55 -5.54
C MET A 400 7.22 -6.78 -6.74
N LEU A 401 7.01 -7.87 -7.49
CA LEU A 401 7.86 -8.23 -8.63
C LEU A 401 7.80 -7.20 -9.76
N ILE A 402 6.64 -6.60 -10.04
CA ILE A 402 6.51 -5.53 -11.04
C ILE A 402 7.36 -4.32 -10.65
N GLY A 403 7.31 -3.90 -9.40
CA GLY A 403 8.15 -2.81 -8.91
C GLY A 403 9.64 -3.13 -8.99
N LEU A 404 10.04 -4.33 -8.56
CA LEU A 404 11.43 -4.78 -8.62
C LEU A 404 11.92 -4.91 -10.08
N HIS A 405 11.12 -5.49 -10.95
CA HIS A 405 11.47 -5.64 -12.37
C HIS A 405 11.64 -4.27 -13.06
N ALA A 406 10.79 -3.30 -12.73
CA ALA A 406 10.93 -1.93 -13.25
C ALA A 406 12.26 -1.28 -12.81
N LEU A 407 12.70 -1.52 -11.57
CA LEU A 407 14.00 -1.06 -11.07
C LEU A 407 15.17 -1.70 -11.82
N GLU A 408 15.07 -2.98 -12.17
CA GLU A 408 16.11 -3.76 -12.87
C GLU A 408 16.20 -3.42 -14.37
N LEU A 409 15.13 -2.89 -14.98
CA LEU A 409 15.07 -2.54 -16.41
C LEU A 409 15.66 -1.17 -16.75
N ALA A 410 16.00 -0.39 -15.76
CA ALA A 410 16.55 0.94 -15.93
C ALA A 410 17.91 1.06 -15.24
N PRO A 411 18.84 1.91 -15.75
CA PRO A 411 20.07 2.23 -15.06
C PRO A 411 19.79 2.76 -13.66
N LYS A 412 20.73 2.61 -12.73
CA LYS A 412 20.58 3.05 -11.32
C LYS A 412 20.03 4.47 -11.18
N LYS A 413 20.48 5.40 -12.03
CA LYS A 413 20.02 6.81 -12.05
C LYS A 413 18.58 7.00 -12.54
N ALA A 414 18.01 6.05 -13.28
CA ALA A 414 16.65 6.08 -13.83
C ALA A 414 15.69 5.09 -13.15
N ALA A 415 16.20 4.23 -12.25
CA ALA A 415 15.45 3.14 -11.63
C ALA A 415 14.23 3.65 -10.84
N GLY A 416 14.40 4.71 -10.06
CA GLY A 416 13.29 5.32 -9.31
C GLY A 416 12.18 5.86 -10.21
N THR A 417 12.56 6.50 -11.34
CA THR A 417 11.59 7.02 -12.34
C THR A 417 10.85 5.88 -13.03
N ALA A 418 11.53 4.78 -13.36
CA ALA A 418 10.92 3.59 -13.97
C ALA A 418 9.90 2.92 -13.01
N ALA A 419 10.28 2.74 -11.74
CA ALA A 419 9.36 2.22 -10.73
C ALA A 419 8.19 3.19 -10.45
N GLY A 420 8.45 4.50 -10.44
CA GLY A 420 7.42 5.53 -10.34
C GLY A 420 6.42 5.50 -11.49
N PHE A 421 6.90 5.31 -12.71
CA PHE A 421 6.07 5.18 -13.91
C PHE A 421 5.13 3.98 -13.82
N THR A 422 5.63 2.79 -13.48
CA THR A 422 4.77 1.61 -13.30
C THR A 422 3.77 1.80 -12.16
N GLY A 423 4.18 2.45 -11.07
CA GLY A 423 3.31 2.78 -9.94
C GLY A 423 2.19 3.75 -10.32
N LEU A 424 2.47 4.75 -11.18
CA LEU A 424 1.48 5.69 -11.67
C LEU A 424 0.35 4.96 -12.42
N PHE A 425 0.69 4.02 -13.31
CA PHE A 425 -0.29 3.18 -14.01
C PHE A 425 -1.12 2.34 -13.03
N GLY A 426 -0.49 1.72 -12.05
CA GLY A 426 -1.18 0.96 -11.01
C GLY A 426 -2.21 1.80 -10.26
N TYR A 427 -1.85 3.00 -9.83
CA TYR A 427 -2.77 3.86 -9.07
C TYR A 427 -3.82 4.54 -9.95
N LEU A 428 -3.43 5.23 -11.03
CA LEU A 428 -4.39 5.96 -11.87
C LEU A 428 -5.27 5.01 -12.70
N GLY A 429 -4.72 3.92 -13.21
CA GLY A 429 -5.48 2.93 -13.95
C GLY A 429 -6.14 1.91 -13.03
N GLY A 430 -5.33 1.15 -12.28
CA GLY A 430 -5.79 0.00 -11.51
C GLY A 430 -6.66 0.36 -10.31
N THR A 431 -6.18 1.22 -9.41
CA THR A 431 -6.93 1.57 -8.19
C THR A 431 -8.22 2.35 -8.51
N VAL A 432 -8.18 3.25 -9.48
CA VAL A 432 -9.38 4.00 -9.92
C VAL A 432 -10.42 3.05 -10.52
N SER A 433 -10.00 2.14 -11.40
CA SER A 433 -10.90 1.12 -11.96
C SER A 433 -11.43 0.16 -10.90
N ALA A 434 -10.60 -0.25 -9.96
CA ALA A 434 -11.01 -1.11 -8.83
C ALA A 434 -12.13 -0.46 -8.00
N SER A 435 -12.06 0.84 -7.78
CA SER A 435 -13.10 1.55 -7.03
C SER A 435 -14.35 1.80 -7.88
N ALA A 436 -14.21 2.50 -9.02
CA ALA A 436 -15.35 2.94 -9.82
C ALA A 436 -16.01 1.82 -10.61
N VAL A 437 -15.23 1.06 -11.39
CA VAL A 437 -15.81 0.08 -12.34
C VAL A 437 -16.37 -1.13 -11.60
N VAL A 438 -15.66 -1.63 -10.58
CA VAL A 438 -16.17 -2.75 -9.76
C VAL A 438 -17.40 -2.33 -8.98
N GLY A 439 -17.40 -1.14 -8.35
CA GLY A 439 -18.54 -0.62 -7.60
C GLY A 439 -19.77 -0.39 -8.49
N TRP A 440 -19.57 0.18 -9.68
CA TRP A 440 -20.64 0.36 -10.65
C TRP A 440 -21.22 -0.98 -11.14
N ALA A 441 -20.33 -1.94 -11.45
CA ALA A 441 -20.77 -3.26 -11.91
C ALA A 441 -21.52 -4.03 -10.80
N ALA A 442 -21.04 -3.94 -9.56
CA ALA A 442 -21.70 -4.56 -8.41
C ALA A 442 -23.07 -3.93 -8.11
N GLU A 443 -23.24 -2.62 -8.37
CA GLU A 443 -24.54 -1.95 -8.22
C GLU A 443 -25.56 -2.40 -9.25
N HIS A 444 -25.15 -2.48 -10.54
CA HIS A 444 -26.11 -2.70 -11.66
C HIS A 444 -26.31 -4.17 -11.99
N TYR A 445 -25.33 -5.03 -11.74
CA TYR A 445 -25.33 -6.45 -12.11
C TYR A 445 -25.12 -7.39 -10.91
N GLY A 446 -25.22 -6.85 -9.68
CA GLY A 446 -24.91 -7.60 -8.46
C GLY A 446 -23.41 -7.93 -8.34
N TRP A 447 -23.07 -8.69 -7.31
CA TRP A 447 -21.68 -9.06 -7.06
C TRP A 447 -21.04 -9.89 -8.17
N ASP A 448 -21.84 -10.66 -8.92
CA ASP A 448 -21.37 -11.36 -10.13
C ASP A 448 -20.75 -10.38 -11.13
N GLY A 449 -21.40 -9.22 -11.36
CA GLY A 449 -20.86 -8.18 -12.23
C GLY A 449 -19.52 -7.63 -11.74
N GLY A 450 -19.39 -7.41 -10.43
CA GLY A 450 -18.12 -7.00 -9.81
C GLY A 450 -17.00 -8.03 -10.01
N PHE A 451 -17.30 -9.31 -9.80
CA PHE A 451 -16.36 -10.40 -10.03
C PHE A 451 -16.00 -10.59 -11.50
N TYR A 452 -16.94 -10.43 -12.45
CA TYR A 452 -16.63 -10.48 -13.89
C TYR A 452 -15.59 -9.42 -14.27
N VAL A 453 -15.71 -8.20 -13.76
CA VAL A 453 -14.71 -7.14 -13.98
C VAL A 453 -13.35 -7.54 -13.43
N MET A 454 -13.31 -8.05 -12.19
CA MET A 454 -12.06 -8.47 -11.55
C MET A 454 -11.44 -9.67 -12.25
N ILE A 455 -12.21 -10.70 -12.62
CA ILE A 455 -11.71 -11.89 -13.31
C ILE A 455 -11.20 -11.52 -14.70
N ALA A 456 -11.94 -10.70 -15.46
CA ALA A 456 -11.50 -10.22 -16.77
C ALA A 456 -10.16 -9.45 -16.65
N GLY A 457 -10.05 -8.55 -15.67
CA GLY A 457 -8.80 -7.86 -15.36
C GLY A 457 -7.67 -8.82 -14.97
N SER A 458 -7.98 -9.85 -14.20
CA SER A 458 -7.01 -10.88 -13.79
C SER A 458 -6.48 -11.68 -14.99
N VAL A 459 -7.36 -12.07 -15.90
CA VAL A 459 -6.96 -12.75 -17.17
C VAL A 459 -6.07 -11.84 -18.03
N LEU A 460 -6.41 -10.55 -18.13
CA LEU A 460 -5.58 -9.58 -18.84
C LEU A 460 -4.20 -9.41 -18.17
N ALA A 461 -4.15 -9.39 -16.84
CA ALA A 461 -2.87 -9.37 -16.12
C ALA A 461 -2.03 -10.61 -16.43
N VAL A 462 -2.64 -11.81 -16.42
CA VAL A 462 -1.97 -13.07 -16.78
C VAL A 462 -1.41 -13.02 -18.19
N ILE A 463 -2.20 -12.56 -19.17
CA ILE A 463 -1.77 -12.43 -20.57
C ILE A 463 -0.57 -11.46 -20.69
N LEU A 464 -0.67 -10.29 -20.06
CA LEU A 464 0.39 -9.27 -20.12
C LEU A 464 1.67 -9.72 -19.42
N LEU A 465 1.57 -10.43 -18.29
CA LEU A 465 2.73 -11.01 -17.62
C LEU A 465 3.33 -12.15 -18.42
N PHE A 466 2.54 -12.93 -19.15
CA PHE A 466 3.03 -13.93 -20.10
C PHE A 466 3.81 -13.28 -21.24
N ILE A 467 3.29 -12.21 -21.83
CA ILE A 467 4.02 -11.45 -22.85
C ILE A 467 5.31 -10.88 -22.28
N THR A 468 5.26 -10.32 -21.07
CA THR A 468 6.45 -9.80 -20.36
C THR A 468 7.51 -10.88 -20.18
N MET A 469 7.10 -12.08 -19.78
CA MET A 469 8.00 -13.24 -19.62
C MET A 469 8.71 -13.60 -20.94
N ILE A 470 7.98 -13.63 -22.06
CA ILE A 470 8.56 -13.92 -23.39
C ILE A 470 9.55 -12.82 -23.80
N GLU A 471 9.17 -11.57 -23.67
CA GLU A 471 10.01 -10.43 -24.05
C GLU A 471 11.25 -10.28 -23.16
N GLU A 472 11.14 -10.58 -21.87
CA GLU A 472 12.29 -10.68 -20.96
C GLU A 472 13.29 -11.76 -21.43
N GLY A 473 12.79 -12.93 -21.84
CA GLY A 473 13.61 -14.00 -22.39
C GLY A 473 14.36 -13.58 -23.66
N LYS A 474 13.68 -12.92 -24.60
CA LYS A 474 14.30 -12.38 -25.82
C LYS A 474 15.34 -11.30 -25.51
N HIS A 475 15.07 -10.44 -24.55
CA HIS A 475 16.00 -9.37 -24.14
C HIS A 475 17.30 -9.96 -23.57
N LYS A 476 17.19 -10.92 -22.67
CA LYS A 476 18.36 -11.63 -22.11
C LYS A 476 19.16 -12.39 -23.17
N ALA A 477 18.48 -13.01 -24.13
CA ALA A 477 19.15 -13.69 -25.23
C ALA A 477 19.97 -12.73 -26.13
N ARG A 478 19.41 -11.55 -26.45
CA ARG A 478 20.11 -10.51 -27.22
C ARG A 478 21.34 -9.96 -26.49
N ILE A 479 21.26 -9.76 -25.18
CA ILE A 479 22.42 -9.32 -24.39
C ILE A 479 23.53 -10.39 -24.43
N ALA A 480 23.18 -11.64 -24.17
CA ALA A 480 24.15 -12.75 -24.20
C ALA A 480 24.81 -12.92 -25.57
N GLU A 481 24.05 -12.72 -26.67
CA GLU A 481 24.58 -12.75 -28.05
C GLU A 481 25.53 -11.56 -28.29
N SER A 482 25.16 -10.35 -27.86
CA SER A 482 26.01 -9.17 -28.00
C SER A 482 27.33 -9.26 -27.20
N GLU A 483 27.32 -9.94 -26.07
CA GLU A 483 28.52 -10.20 -25.28
C GLU A 483 29.43 -11.24 -25.94
N ARG A 484 28.85 -12.29 -26.56
CA ARG A 484 29.61 -13.30 -27.35
C ARG A 484 30.29 -12.70 -28.59
N LEU A 485 29.70 -11.69 -29.20
CA LEU A 485 30.26 -11.02 -30.38
C LEU A 485 31.34 -10.00 -30.03
N LYS A 486 31.53 -9.66 -28.75
CA LYS A 486 32.58 -8.74 -28.26
C LYS A 486 33.86 -9.46 -27.81
N VAL A 487 33.81 -10.79 -27.67
CA VAL A 487 34.94 -11.68 -27.39
C VAL A 487 35.46 -12.28 -28.69
#